data_6e09fbe6a8b26af3093bbf2f9e1a5554
#
_entry.id   6e09fbe6a8b26af3093bbf2f9e1a5554
#
_cell.length_a   1.000
_cell.length_b   1.000
_cell.length_c   1.000
_cell.angle_alpha   90.00
_cell.angle_beta   90.00
_cell.angle_gamma   90.00
#
_symmetry.space_group_name_H-M   'P 1'
#
loop_
_entity.id
_entity.type
_entity.pdbx_description
1 polymer ?
#
loop_
_entity_poly.entity_id
_entity_poly.type
_entity_poly.pdbx_seq_one_letter_code
_entity_poly.pdbx_strand_id
1 'polypeptide(L)'
;MIPIFIIVAICVLVICRNDWKKSVYLLIFAIPYFGFIQLKILHLTMFAPIIHDITIIFPIYVLFILSRRKKEHVSFYLPSYFINFIFFLVFLIIVFTINPFYETSWIIRLVGLKVYIYYLLFILIGFEFIESEFEFKKLCNFFAITAIIPCAIGIMQYLGSYYIDYRETITFFYAGNERLANIATQQFNKFDWGAGIKFFRLPSTFSFSHQFNLFAICMLIPAVTSVSLSKTQVEKFFYSMIIVLLILGAYASGVRATTIYLLFFVLYL
;
A
#
# COMPACT_ATOMS: atom_id res chain seq x y z
N MET A 1 2.21 16.74 18.29
CA MET A 1 2.38 15.79 17.16
C MET A 1 2.31 16.45 15.79
N ILE A 2 1.34 17.33 15.49
CA ILE A 2 1.24 18.03 14.17
C ILE A 2 2.54 18.65 13.71
N PRO A 3 3.34 19.35 14.54
CA PRO A 3 4.61 19.95 14.10
C PRO A 3 5.61 18.93 13.55
N ILE A 4 5.68 17.73 14.10
CA ILE A 4 6.60 16.67 13.65
C ILE A 4 6.26 16.25 12.22
N PHE A 5 4.98 16.13 11.89
CA PHE A 5 4.56 15.73 10.54
C PHE A 5 4.80 16.82 9.51
N ILE A 6 4.68 18.07 9.88
CA ILE A 6 5.06 19.22 9.05
C ILE A 6 6.58 19.20 8.79
N ILE A 7 7.39 18.92 9.81
CA ILE A 7 8.84 18.77 9.66
C ILE A 7 9.17 17.62 8.70
N VAL A 8 8.51 16.47 8.84
CA VAL A 8 8.70 15.33 7.93
C VAL A 8 8.34 15.73 6.49
N ALA A 9 7.21 16.40 6.26
CA ALA A 9 6.82 16.90 4.94
C ALA A 9 7.87 17.84 4.34
N ILE A 10 8.39 18.78 5.14
CA ILE A 10 9.46 19.70 4.72
C ILE A 10 10.74 18.92 4.39
N CYS A 11 11.12 17.95 5.21
CA CYS A 11 12.28 17.07 4.92
C CYS A 11 12.11 16.33 3.59
N VAL A 12 10.93 15.77 3.31
CA VAL A 12 10.64 15.11 2.03
C VAL A 12 10.79 16.09 0.86
N LEU A 13 10.23 17.31 1.00
CA LEU A 13 10.36 18.35 -0.02
C LEU A 13 11.81 18.75 -0.27
N VAL A 14 12.60 18.92 0.78
CA VAL A 14 14.02 19.31 0.68
C VAL A 14 14.87 18.21 0.07
N ILE A 15 14.73 16.98 0.56
CA ILE A 15 15.55 15.82 0.11
C ILE A 15 15.23 15.46 -1.34
N CYS A 16 13.97 15.54 -1.73
CA CYS A 16 13.51 15.15 -3.07
C CYS A 16 13.43 16.33 -4.06
N ARG A 17 13.84 17.55 -3.67
CA ARG A 17 13.71 18.75 -4.49
C ARG A 17 14.37 18.66 -5.87
N ASN A 18 15.50 17.96 -5.95
CA ASN A 18 16.25 17.85 -7.20
C ASN A 18 15.79 16.69 -8.09
N ASP A 19 15.07 15.72 -7.49
CA ASP A 19 14.60 14.52 -8.18
C ASP A 19 13.29 14.05 -7.53
N TRP A 20 12.18 14.46 -8.10
CA TRP A 20 10.86 14.11 -7.60
C TRP A 20 10.59 12.60 -7.62
N LYS A 21 11.24 11.82 -8.51
CA LYS A 21 11.11 10.37 -8.58
C LYS A 21 11.53 9.70 -7.26
N LYS A 22 12.46 10.30 -6.53
CA LYS A 22 12.86 9.79 -5.19
C LYS A 22 11.72 9.82 -4.18
N SER A 23 10.83 10.80 -4.26
CA SER A 23 9.67 10.88 -3.36
C SER A 23 8.67 9.76 -3.62
N VAL A 24 8.54 9.30 -4.87
CA VAL A 24 7.71 8.13 -5.22
C VAL A 24 8.32 6.85 -4.65
N TYR A 25 9.63 6.65 -4.75
CA TYR A 25 10.31 5.52 -4.09
C TYR A 25 10.12 5.54 -2.58
N LEU A 26 10.21 6.72 -1.96
CA LEU A 26 9.97 6.88 -0.54
C LEU A 26 8.53 6.48 -0.17
N LEU A 27 7.53 6.86 -0.97
CA LEU A 27 6.15 6.44 -0.76
C LEU A 27 5.99 4.92 -0.85
N ILE A 28 6.53 4.30 -1.91
CA ILE A 28 6.48 2.84 -2.11
C ILE A 28 7.07 2.12 -0.90
N PHE A 29 8.20 2.61 -0.39
CA PHE A 29 8.82 2.07 0.81
C PHE A 29 7.95 2.26 2.06
N ALA A 30 7.31 3.42 2.22
CA ALA A 30 6.58 3.78 3.43
C ALA A 30 5.19 3.15 3.53
N ILE A 31 4.51 2.89 2.40
CA ILE A 31 3.13 2.36 2.35
C ILE A 31 2.94 1.14 3.26
N PRO A 32 3.79 0.10 3.22
CA PRO A 32 3.59 -1.09 4.04
C PRO A 32 3.64 -0.84 5.55
N TYR A 33 4.28 0.24 5.96
CA TYR A 33 4.50 0.55 7.38
C TYR A 33 3.50 1.56 7.95
N PHE A 34 2.66 2.18 7.12
CA PHE A 34 1.68 3.17 7.59
C PHE A 34 0.72 2.59 8.62
N GLY A 35 0.25 1.37 8.43
CA GLY A 35 -0.62 0.71 9.40
C GLY A 35 0.03 0.60 10.78
N PHE A 36 1.26 0.15 10.82
CA PHE A 36 2.04 0.04 12.05
C PHE A 36 2.30 1.41 12.70
N ILE A 37 2.66 2.43 11.91
CA ILE A 37 2.88 3.79 12.39
C ILE A 37 1.58 4.37 12.96
N GLN A 38 0.45 4.19 12.27
CA GLN A 38 -0.85 4.66 12.73
C GLN A 38 -1.27 4.02 14.05
N LEU A 39 -1.10 2.71 14.17
CA LEU A 39 -1.52 1.98 15.36
C LEU A 39 -0.56 2.21 16.54
N LYS A 40 0.74 2.10 16.31
CA LYS A 40 1.74 2.11 17.39
C LYS A 40 2.18 3.51 17.80
N ILE A 41 2.35 4.42 16.84
CA ILE A 41 2.92 5.77 17.10
C ILE A 41 1.81 6.78 17.31
N LEU A 42 0.75 6.72 16.50
CA LEU A 42 -0.32 7.73 16.49
C LEU A 42 -1.52 7.34 17.37
N HIS A 43 -1.53 6.13 17.93
CA HIS A 43 -2.59 5.60 18.78
C HIS A 43 -4.00 5.80 18.17
N LEU A 44 -4.14 5.59 16.85
CA LEU A 44 -5.40 5.72 16.12
C LEU A 44 -6.13 7.04 16.39
N THR A 45 -5.44 8.14 16.29
CA THR A 45 -6.11 9.43 16.33
C THR A 45 -7.00 9.58 15.09
N MET A 46 -8.09 10.35 15.21
CA MET A 46 -9.01 10.67 14.11
C MET A 46 -8.28 11.25 12.88
N PHE A 47 -7.10 11.82 13.07
CA PHE A 47 -6.27 12.43 12.03
C PHE A 47 -5.25 11.49 11.39
N ALA A 48 -5.11 10.25 11.91
CA ALA A 48 -4.12 9.30 11.39
C ALA A 48 -4.19 9.07 9.86
N PRO A 49 -5.38 8.92 9.23
CA PRO A 49 -5.47 8.79 7.77
C PRO A 49 -5.06 10.06 7.00
N ILE A 50 -5.11 11.23 7.62
CA ILE A 50 -4.76 12.51 6.97
C ILE A 50 -3.26 12.77 7.09
N ILE A 51 -2.62 12.23 8.10
CA ILE A 51 -1.21 12.50 8.39
C ILE A 51 -0.30 12.03 7.26
N HIS A 52 -0.47 10.80 6.76
CA HIS A 52 0.36 10.31 5.67
C HIS A 52 0.13 11.08 4.36
N ASP A 53 -1.09 11.56 4.14
CA ASP A 53 -1.41 12.38 2.96
C ASP A 53 -0.64 13.70 2.98
N ILE A 54 -0.59 14.35 4.13
CA ILE A 54 0.13 15.61 4.31
C ILE A 54 1.64 15.40 4.28
N THR A 55 2.13 14.30 4.89
CA THR A 55 3.57 14.11 5.08
C THR A 55 4.28 13.58 3.85
N ILE A 56 3.62 12.78 3.03
CA ILE A 56 4.28 12.12 1.89
C ILE A 56 3.55 12.41 0.58
N ILE A 57 2.23 12.19 0.49
CA ILE A 57 1.51 12.28 -0.78
C ILE A 57 1.45 13.73 -1.29
N PHE A 58 1.10 14.68 -0.43
CA PHE A 58 1.08 16.09 -0.81
C PHE A 58 2.44 16.62 -1.28
N PRO A 59 3.58 16.35 -0.59
CA PRO A 59 4.90 16.66 -1.09
C PRO A 59 5.21 16.07 -2.47
N ILE A 60 4.78 14.85 -2.77
CA ILE A 60 4.99 14.24 -4.09
C ILE A 60 4.30 15.06 -5.18
N TYR A 61 3.03 15.43 -4.99
CA TYR A 61 2.31 16.26 -5.95
C TYR A 61 2.97 17.62 -6.15
N VAL A 62 3.38 18.27 -5.07
CA VAL A 62 4.09 19.56 -5.14
C VAL A 62 5.39 19.42 -5.94
N LEU A 63 6.21 18.41 -5.62
CA LEU A 63 7.48 18.17 -6.32
C LEU A 63 7.28 17.83 -7.79
N PHE A 64 6.27 17.02 -8.11
CA PHE A 64 5.89 16.68 -9.47
C PHE A 64 5.49 17.92 -10.27
N ILE A 65 4.61 18.77 -9.74
CA ILE A 65 4.18 20.03 -10.38
C ILE A 65 5.35 20.99 -10.56
N LEU A 66 6.19 21.15 -9.52
CA LEU A 66 7.37 22.02 -9.58
C LEU A 66 8.40 21.52 -10.61
N SER A 67 8.59 20.22 -10.74
CA SER A 67 9.50 19.66 -11.73
C SER A 67 9.03 19.91 -13.17
N ARG A 68 7.72 19.86 -13.38
CA ARG A 68 7.12 20.16 -14.69
C ARG A 68 7.24 21.62 -15.08
N ARG A 69 7.05 22.53 -14.14
CA ARG A 69 7.22 23.98 -14.41
C ARG A 69 8.65 24.35 -14.86
N LYS A 70 9.64 23.54 -14.49
CA LYS A 70 11.04 23.73 -14.95
C LYS A 70 11.31 23.20 -16.36
N LYS A 71 10.49 22.28 -16.86
CA LYS A 71 10.59 21.73 -18.21
C LYS A 71 9.66 22.54 -19.12
N GLU A 72 10.13 23.66 -19.66
CA GLU A 72 9.34 24.68 -20.37
C GLU A 72 8.55 24.19 -21.61
N HIS A 73 8.70 22.96 -22.07
CA HIS A 73 8.12 22.48 -23.33
C HIS A 73 7.54 21.05 -23.30
N VAL A 74 7.23 20.50 -22.15
CA VAL A 74 6.63 19.16 -22.11
C VAL A 74 5.11 19.27 -22.23
N SER A 75 4.58 19.08 -23.44
CA SER A 75 3.14 18.86 -23.64
C SER A 75 2.67 17.71 -22.77
N PHE A 76 1.55 17.90 -22.07
CA PHE A 76 0.88 16.85 -21.32
C PHE A 76 0.37 15.81 -22.33
N TYR A 77 1.12 14.74 -22.52
CA TYR A 77 0.61 13.63 -23.31
C TYR A 77 -0.38 12.86 -22.44
N LEU A 78 -1.67 13.21 -22.60
CA LEU A 78 -2.74 12.49 -21.97
C LEU A 78 -3.15 11.35 -22.91
N PRO A 79 -3.07 10.09 -22.47
CA PRO A 79 -3.56 8.97 -23.26
C PRO A 79 -5.04 9.19 -23.65
N SER A 80 -5.46 8.67 -24.80
CA SER A 80 -6.84 8.85 -25.31
C SER A 80 -7.93 8.39 -24.30
N TYR A 81 -7.64 7.39 -23.47
CA TYR A 81 -8.55 6.93 -22.42
C TYR A 81 -8.63 7.89 -21.20
N PHE A 82 -7.80 8.93 -21.14
CA PHE A 82 -7.81 9.89 -20.03
C PHE A 82 -9.12 10.70 -19.99
N ILE A 83 -9.75 10.93 -21.15
CA ILE A 83 -11.07 11.56 -21.22
C ILE A 83 -12.11 10.71 -20.48
N ASN A 84 -12.11 9.38 -20.71
CA ASN A 84 -13.02 8.47 -20.01
C ASN A 84 -12.75 8.48 -18.50
N PHE A 85 -11.50 8.62 -18.10
CA PHE A 85 -11.12 8.76 -16.71
C PHE A 85 -11.63 10.05 -16.07
N ILE A 86 -11.59 11.18 -16.79
CA ILE A 86 -12.19 12.44 -16.33
C ILE A 86 -13.71 12.28 -16.15
N PHE A 87 -14.42 11.66 -17.11
CA PHE A 87 -15.84 11.37 -16.96
C PHE A 87 -16.13 10.50 -15.75
N PHE A 88 -15.33 9.48 -15.50
CA PHE A 88 -15.45 8.64 -14.31
C PHE A 88 -15.25 9.44 -13.01
N LEU A 89 -14.25 10.34 -12.96
CA LEU A 89 -14.05 11.23 -11.82
C LEU A 89 -15.23 12.15 -11.58
N VAL A 90 -15.76 12.78 -12.63
CA VAL A 90 -16.94 13.65 -12.54
C VAL A 90 -18.15 12.85 -12.04
N PHE A 91 -18.35 11.63 -12.56
CA PHE A 91 -19.40 10.73 -12.11
C PHE A 91 -19.23 10.40 -10.61
N LEU A 92 -18.02 10.06 -10.13
CA LEU A 92 -17.75 9.82 -8.72
C LEU A 92 -18.07 11.04 -7.86
N ILE A 93 -17.66 12.25 -8.29
CA ILE A 93 -17.96 13.49 -7.57
C ILE A 93 -19.48 13.68 -7.45
N ILE A 94 -20.21 13.48 -8.52
CA ILE A 94 -21.67 13.59 -8.54
C ILE A 94 -22.30 12.58 -7.59
N VAL A 95 -21.92 11.30 -7.67
CA VAL A 95 -22.47 10.24 -6.82
C VAL A 95 -22.21 10.51 -5.35
N PHE A 96 -20.98 10.92 -4.97
CA PHE A 96 -20.64 11.18 -3.57
C PHE A 96 -21.23 12.47 -3.02
N THR A 97 -21.48 13.48 -3.87
CA THR A 97 -22.02 14.78 -3.42
C THR A 97 -23.55 14.82 -3.42
N ILE A 98 -24.19 14.21 -4.40
CA ILE A 98 -25.66 14.35 -4.64
C ILE A 98 -26.44 13.15 -4.10
N ASN A 99 -25.79 12.07 -3.64
CA ASN A 99 -26.50 10.87 -3.21
C ASN A 99 -27.50 11.15 -2.07
N PRO A 100 -28.81 11.15 -2.34
CA PRO A 100 -29.85 11.48 -1.35
C PRO A 100 -30.06 10.38 -0.30
N PHE A 101 -29.55 9.16 -0.54
CA PHE A 101 -29.74 7.99 0.32
C PHE A 101 -28.78 7.91 1.51
N TYR A 102 -27.82 8.83 1.59
CA TYR A 102 -26.85 8.85 2.69
C TYR A 102 -27.18 9.98 3.68
N GLU A 103 -27.64 9.62 4.86
CA GLU A 103 -27.81 10.54 6.01
C GLU A 103 -26.48 10.95 6.67
N THR A 104 -25.35 10.71 6.00
CA THR A 104 -24.03 11.02 6.56
C THR A 104 -23.66 12.49 6.39
N SER A 105 -22.89 13.01 7.35
CA SER A 105 -22.40 14.40 7.30
C SER A 105 -21.54 14.64 6.05
N TRP A 106 -21.56 15.87 5.53
CA TRP A 106 -20.75 16.30 4.39
C TRP A 106 -19.26 16.01 4.55
N ILE A 107 -18.75 16.10 5.77
CA ILE A 107 -17.34 15.81 6.10
C ILE A 107 -17.02 14.35 5.78
N ILE A 108 -17.88 13.40 6.15
CA ILE A 108 -17.68 11.99 5.89
C ILE A 108 -17.72 11.71 4.37
N ARG A 109 -18.62 12.35 3.65
CA ARG A 109 -18.70 12.25 2.17
C ARG A 109 -17.43 12.76 1.52
N LEU A 110 -16.90 13.92 1.94
CA LEU A 110 -15.65 14.47 1.42
C LEU A 110 -14.44 13.58 1.73
N VAL A 111 -14.39 12.97 2.92
CA VAL A 111 -13.33 12.01 3.27
C VAL A 111 -13.43 10.77 2.40
N GLY A 112 -14.64 10.26 2.14
CA GLY A 112 -14.85 9.14 1.22
C GLY A 112 -14.41 9.48 -0.22
N LEU A 113 -14.83 10.62 -0.73
CA LEU A 113 -14.46 11.12 -2.07
C LEU A 113 -12.93 11.29 -2.20
N LYS A 114 -12.29 11.82 -1.17
CA LYS A 114 -10.83 11.96 -1.11
C LYS A 114 -10.12 10.63 -1.35
N VAL A 115 -10.57 9.54 -0.73
CA VAL A 115 -9.93 8.22 -0.87
C VAL A 115 -9.88 7.78 -2.33
N TYR A 116 -10.89 8.10 -3.11
CA TYR A 116 -10.92 7.75 -4.54
C TYR A 116 -10.13 8.73 -5.40
N ILE A 117 -10.39 10.03 -5.29
CA ILE A 117 -9.78 11.04 -6.18
C ILE A 117 -8.30 11.24 -5.91
N TYR A 118 -7.91 11.23 -4.64
CA TYR A 118 -6.56 11.61 -4.24
C TYR A 118 -5.49 10.65 -4.76
N TYR A 119 -5.81 9.35 -4.77
CA TYR A 119 -4.90 8.33 -5.29
C TYR A 119 -4.95 8.18 -6.81
N LEU A 120 -6.05 8.56 -7.44
CA LEU A 120 -6.17 8.47 -8.90
C LEU A 120 -5.20 9.40 -9.64
N LEU A 121 -4.80 10.51 -9.01
CA LEU A 121 -3.78 11.41 -9.55
C LEU A 121 -2.40 10.74 -9.71
N PHE A 122 -2.15 9.63 -8.97
CA PHE A 122 -0.93 8.84 -9.16
C PHE A 122 -0.83 8.17 -10.53
N ILE A 123 -1.94 7.99 -11.23
CA ILE A 123 -1.92 7.51 -12.62
C ILE A 123 -1.10 8.46 -13.49
N LEU A 124 -1.28 9.78 -13.33
CA LEU A 124 -0.51 10.79 -14.06
C LEU A 124 0.98 10.75 -13.73
N ILE A 125 1.27 10.58 -12.44
CA ILE A 125 2.65 10.43 -11.96
C ILE A 125 3.27 9.16 -12.56
N GLY A 126 2.54 8.05 -12.56
CA GLY A 126 3.01 6.77 -13.11
C GLY A 126 3.39 6.85 -14.59
N PHE A 127 2.59 7.58 -15.41
CA PHE A 127 2.91 7.78 -16.83
C PHE A 127 4.23 8.51 -17.04
N GLU A 128 4.55 9.49 -16.21
CA GLU A 128 5.77 10.26 -16.37
C GLU A 128 6.95 9.70 -15.59
N PHE A 129 6.69 8.77 -14.69
CA PHE A 129 7.71 8.13 -13.91
C PHE A 129 8.58 7.20 -14.76
N ILE A 130 7.97 6.49 -15.73
CA ILE A 130 8.61 5.45 -16.54
C ILE A 130 8.98 6.03 -17.91
N GLU A 131 10.23 6.43 -18.07
CA GLU A 131 10.76 6.96 -19.32
C GLU A 131 11.54 5.90 -20.13
N SER A 132 11.93 4.78 -19.50
CA SER A 132 12.71 3.72 -20.10
C SER A 132 12.44 2.34 -19.49
N GLU A 133 12.77 1.28 -20.24
CA GLU A 133 12.71 -0.11 -19.73
C GLU A 133 13.60 -0.31 -18.49
N PHE A 134 14.72 0.38 -18.44
CA PHE A 134 15.61 0.33 -17.27
C PHE A 134 14.95 0.91 -16.01
N GLU A 135 14.25 2.04 -16.13
CA GLU A 135 13.51 2.63 -15.02
C GLU A 135 12.33 1.73 -14.58
N PHE A 136 11.63 1.13 -15.55
CA PHE A 136 10.57 0.18 -15.28
C PHE A 136 11.10 -1.03 -14.50
N LYS A 137 12.21 -1.65 -14.96
CA LYS A 137 12.88 -2.74 -14.23
C LYS A 137 13.25 -2.31 -12.81
N LYS A 138 13.86 -1.12 -12.66
CA LYS A 138 14.27 -0.59 -11.37
C LYS A 138 13.08 -0.42 -10.43
N LEU A 139 11.95 0.08 -10.93
CA LEU A 139 10.71 0.23 -10.19
C LEU A 139 10.15 -1.12 -9.72
N CYS A 140 10.05 -2.10 -10.63
CA CYS A 140 9.59 -3.45 -10.29
C CYS A 140 10.48 -4.10 -9.24
N ASN A 141 11.79 -4.01 -9.40
CA ASN A 141 12.75 -4.52 -8.43
C ASN A 141 12.57 -3.88 -7.06
N PHE A 142 12.34 -2.58 -7.01
CA PHE A 142 12.14 -1.85 -5.75
C PHE A 142 10.84 -2.27 -5.06
N PHE A 143 9.74 -2.43 -5.80
CA PHE A 143 8.48 -2.96 -5.28
C PHE A 143 8.67 -4.36 -4.68
N ALA A 144 9.34 -5.25 -5.41
CA ALA A 144 9.59 -6.61 -4.94
C ALA A 144 10.42 -6.64 -3.65
N ILE A 145 11.50 -5.84 -3.57
CA ILE A 145 12.36 -5.77 -2.38
C ILE A 145 11.65 -5.19 -1.17
N THR A 146 10.83 -4.13 -1.35
CA THR A 146 10.06 -3.52 -0.26
C THR A 146 9.07 -4.46 0.39
N ALA A 147 8.62 -5.49 -0.33
CA ALA A 147 7.68 -6.47 0.18
C ALA A 147 8.31 -7.53 1.13
N ILE A 148 9.64 -7.66 1.13
CA ILE A 148 10.33 -8.69 1.91
C ILE A 148 10.02 -8.56 3.41
N ILE A 149 10.21 -7.37 3.98
CA ILE A 149 10.05 -7.15 5.42
C ILE A 149 8.60 -7.36 5.88
N PRO A 150 7.58 -6.76 5.23
CA PRO A 150 6.19 -7.01 5.60
C PRO A 150 5.80 -8.49 5.52
N CYS A 151 6.22 -9.20 4.47
CA CYS A 151 5.92 -10.62 4.33
C CYS A 151 6.63 -11.46 5.40
N ALA A 152 7.90 -11.18 5.69
CA ALA A 152 8.63 -11.87 6.75
C ALA A 152 7.96 -11.66 8.13
N ILE A 153 7.55 -10.43 8.45
CA ILE A 153 6.81 -10.13 9.68
C ILE A 153 5.47 -10.87 9.71
N GLY A 154 4.71 -10.89 8.61
CA GLY A 154 3.45 -11.62 8.53
C GLY A 154 3.61 -13.12 8.78
N ILE A 155 4.65 -13.73 8.20
CA ILE A 155 4.98 -15.14 8.42
C ILE A 155 5.42 -15.38 9.87
N MET A 156 6.23 -14.51 10.46
CA MET A 156 6.61 -14.61 11.88
C MET A 156 5.41 -14.50 12.80
N GLN A 157 4.46 -13.60 12.53
CA GLN A 157 3.21 -13.51 13.27
C GLN A 157 2.40 -14.81 13.14
N TYR A 158 2.35 -15.37 11.92
CA TYR A 158 1.64 -16.63 11.67
C TYR A 158 2.22 -17.78 12.49
N LEU A 159 3.52 -17.98 12.42
CA LEU A 159 4.22 -19.01 13.20
C LEU A 159 4.07 -18.76 14.71
N GLY A 160 4.26 -17.54 15.18
CA GLY A 160 4.08 -17.18 16.59
C GLY A 160 2.67 -17.47 17.10
N SER A 161 1.66 -17.26 16.28
CA SER A 161 0.26 -17.53 16.64
C SER A 161 -0.06 -19.01 16.86
N TYR A 162 0.75 -19.91 16.32
CA TYR A 162 0.62 -21.35 16.56
C TYR A 162 1.45 -21.83 17.73
N TYR A 163 2.64 -21.28 17.95
CA TYR A 163 3.60 -21.79 18.95
C TYR A 163 3.51 -21.09 20.31
N ILE A 164 3.09 -19.82 20.33
CA ILE A 164 3.02 -19.04 21.57
C ILE A 164 1.54 -18.89 21.97
N ASP A 165 0.91 -17.90 21.50
CA ASP A 165 -0.52 -17.61 21.51
C ASP A 165 -0.76 -16.50 20.51
N TYR A 166 -1.90 -16.58 19.82
CA TYR A 166 -2.28 -15.57 18.85
C TYR A 166 -2.35 -14.16 19.48
N ARG A 167 -2.99 -14.07 20.65
CA ARG A 167 -3.18 -12.80 21.35
C ARG A 167 -1.86 -12.21 21.81
N GLU A 168 -1.01 -13.01 22.43
CA GLU A 168 0.30 -12.59 22.91
C GLU A 168 1.21 -12.17 21.74
N THR A 169 1.23 -12.95 20.65
CA THR A 169 2.00 -12.62 19.46
C THR A 169 1.61 -11.25 18.90
N ILE A 170 0.29 -11.01 18.71
CA ILE A 170 -0.16 -9.74 18.16
C ILE A 170 0.08 -8.59 19.16
N THR A 171 -0.16 -8.80 20.45
CA THR A 171 0.08 -7.80 21.48
C THR A 171 1.57 -7.41 21.54
N PHE A 172 2.47 -8.38 21.40
CA PHE A 172 3.91 -8.11 21.31
C PHE A 172 4.26 -7.15 20.16
N PHE A 173 3.73 -7.40 18.96
CA PHE A 173 3.96 -6.50 17.80
C PHE A 173 3.39 -5.10 18.00
N TYR A 174 2.35 -4.94 18.85
CA TYR A 174 1.76 -3.64 19.21
C TYR A 174 2.24 -3.11 20.57
N ALA A 175 3.47 -3.46 20.96
CA ALA A 175 4.17 -2.95 22.14
C ALA A 175 3.40 -3.17 23.48
N GLY A 176 2.78 -4.33 23.64
CA GLY A 176 2.02 -4.68 24.84
C GLY A 176 0.64 -4.02 24.94
N ASN A 177 0.19 -3.30 23.91
CA ASN A 177 -1.10 -2.63 23.93
C ASN A 177 -2.22 -3.54 23.37
N GLU A 178 -2.93 -4.23 24.26
CA GLU A 178 -4.03 -5.13 23.89
C GLU A 178 -5.15 -4.43 23.10
N ARG A 179 -5.47 -3.17 23.43
CA ARG A 179 -6.51 -2.44 22.71
C ARG A 179 -6.15 -2.23 21.25
N LEU A 180 -4.90 -1.83 20.97
CA LEU A 180 -4.41 -1.65 19.60
C LEU A 180 -4.30 -2.98 18.88
N ALA A 181 -3.83 -4.04 19.54
CA ALA A 181 -3.81 -5.38 19.00
C ALA A 181 -5.21 -5.87 18.59
N ASN A 182 -6.20 -5.65 19.46
CA ASN A 182 -7.59 -5.99 19.16
C ASN A 182 -8.15 -5.20 17.99
N ILE A 183 -7.81 -3.93 17.84
CA ILE A 183 -8.22 -3.11 16.70
C ILE A 183 -7.57 -3.61 15.39
N ALA A 184 -6.28 -3.90 15.40
CA ALA A 184 -5.54 -4.39 14.22
C ALA A 184 -6.06 -5.76 13.73
N THR A 185 -6.57 -6.56 14.65
CA THR A 185 -7.10 -7.90 14.34
C THR A 185 -8.63 -7.94 14.24
N GLN A 186 -9.28 -6.77 14.25
CA GLN A 186 -10.74 -6.57 14.41
C GLN A 186 -11.65 -7.62 13.78
N GLN A 187 -12.65 -7.99 14.56
CA GLN A 187 -13.88 -8.76 14.28
C GLN A 187 -13.73 -10.19 13.77
N PHE A 188 -12.58 -10.57 13.18
CA PHE A 188 -12.39 -11.90 12.60
C PHE A 188 -11.00 -12.45 12.86
N ASN A 189 -10.56 -12.38 14.10
CA ASN A 189 -9.21 -12.82 14.50
C ASN A 189 -8.96 -14.29 14.21
N LYS A 190 -10.01 -15.10 14.28
CA LYS A 190 -9.98 -16.52 14.00
C LYS A 190 -11.06 -16.85 13.00
N PHE A 191 -10.71 -17.69 12.06
CA PHE A 191 -11.64 -18.22 11.09
C PHE A 191 -11.72 -19.73 11.27
N ASP A 192 -12.91 -20.24 11.56
CA ASP A 192 -13.18 -21.67 11.62
C ASP A 192 -13.74 -22.14 10.27
N TRP A 193 -13.04 -23.04 9.63
CA TRP A 193 -13.46 -23.65 8.36
C TRP A 193 -14.42 -24.83 8.56
N GLY A 194 -14.90 -25.06 9.78
CA GLY A 194 -15.48 -26.33 10.18
C GLY A 194 -14.35 -27.33 10.51
N ALA A 195 -14.65 -28.46 11.03
CA ALA A 195 -13.67 -29.49 11.42
C ALA A 195 -12.59 -29.00 12.42
N GLY A 196 -12.78 -27.90 13.11
CA GLY A 196 -11.86 -27.39 14.13
C GLY A 196 -10.58 -26.74 13.62
N ILE A 197 -10.44 -26.55 12.30
CA ILE A 197 -9.27 -25.85 11.75
C ILE A 197 -9.46 -24.34 11.88
N LYS A 198 -8.63 -23.74 12.71
CA LYS A 198 -8.64 -22.27 12.98
C LYS A 198 -7.55 -21.59 12.21
N PHE A 199 -7.91 -20.64 11.36
CA PHE A 199 -6.97 -19.74 10.69
C PHE A 199 -6.94 -18.40 11.41
N PHE A 200 -5.72 -17.91 11.64
CA PHE A 200 -5.51 -16.58 12.20
C PHE A 200 -5.47 -15.55 11.08
N ARG A 201 -6.05 -14.38 11.32
CA ARG A 201 -5.95 -13.22 10.42
C ARG A 201 -4.91 -12.27 10.93
N LEU A 202 -3.84 -12.13 10.19
CA LEU A 202 -2.65 -11.40 10.61
C LEU A 202 -2.42 -10.18 9.73
N PRO A 203 -2.26 -9.00 10.35
CA PRO A 203 -2.10 -7.75 9.62
C PRO A 203 -0.67 -7.46 9.17
N SER A 204 0.32 -8.21 9.63
CA SER A 204 1.74 -7.87 9.44
C SER A 204 2.03 -6.43 9.94
N THR A 205 2.53 -5.56 9.09
CA THR A 205 2.79 -4.13 9.36
C THR A 205 1.62 -3.22 8.97
N PHE A 206 0.52 -3.78 8.47
CA PHE A 206 -0.67 -3.06 8.05
C PHE A 206 -1.69 -2.91 9.19
N SER A 207 -2.66 -2.04 9.00
CA SER A 207 -3.76 -1.87 9.95
C SER A 207 -4.71 -3.06 9.96
N PHE A 208 -4.86 -3.76 8.83
CA PHE A 208 -5.79 -4.87 8.66
C PHE A 208 -5.20 -5.99 7.80
N SER A 209 -5.60 -7.23 8.07
CA SER A 209 -5.16 -8.42 7.32
C SER A 209 -5.50 -8.36 5.82
N HIS A 210 -6.64 -7.75 5.45
CA HIS A 210 -7.00 -7.55 4.05
C HIS A 210 -6.03 -6.64 3.31
N GLN A 211 -5.54 -5.58 3.95
CA GLN A 211 -4.56 -4.67 3.37
C GLN A 211 -3.24 -5.40 3.13
N PHE A 212 -2.81 -6.21 4.10
CA PHE A 212 -1.61 -7.03 3.95
C PHE A 212 -1.77 -8.06 2.82
N ASN A 213 -2.91 -8.75 2.75
CA ASN A 213 -3.20 -9.71 1.69
C ASN A 213 -3.16 -9.06 0.31
N LEU A 214 -3.90 -7.96 0.14
CA LEU A 214 -3.93 -7.23 -1.13
C LEU A 214 -2.55 -6.74 -1.54
N PHE A 215 -1.78 -6.20 -0.59
CA PHE A 215 -0.40 -5.78 -0.82
C PHE A 215 0.45 -6.96 -1.31
N ALA A 216 0.45 -8.10 -0.61
CA ALA A 216 1.25 -9.25 -0.99
C ALA A 216 0.91 -9.76 -2.41
N ILE A 217 -0.39 -9.80 -2.76
CA ILE A 217 -0.84 -10.23 -4.10
C ILE A 217 -0.46 -9.21 -5.18
N CYS A 218 -0.66 -7.92 -4.93
CA CYS A 218 -0.27 -6.88 -5.89
C CYS A 218 1.24 -6.87 -6.14
N MET A 219 2.06 -7.18 -5.13
CA MET A 219 3.51 -7.24 -5.28
C MET A 219 4.00 -8.48 -6.07
N LEU A 220 3.15 -9.47 -6.32
CA LEU A 220 3.51 -10.59 -7.21
C LEU A 220 3.77 -10.11 -8.64
N ILE A 221 2.99 -9.15 -9.15
CA ILE A 221 3.15 -8.63 -10.53
C ILE A 221 4.56 -8.07 -10.72
N PRO A 222 5.04 -7.08 -9.95
CA PRO A 222 6.40 -6.57 -10.12
C PRO A 222 7.48 -7.61 -9.82
N ALA A 223 7.25 -8.57 -8.90
CA ALA A 223 8.21 -9.62 -8.62
C ALA A 223 8.39 -10.57 -9.81
N VAL A 224 7.30 -11.02 -10.46
CA VAL A 224 7.36 -11.84 -11.67
C VAL A 224 8.00 -11.07 -12.82
N THR A 225 7.63 -9.80 -12.99
CA THR A 225 8.27 -8.92 -13.99
C THR A 225 9.77 -8.80 -13.74
N SER A 226 10.19 -8.69 -12.47
CA SER A 226 11.61 -8.66 -12.13
C SER A 226 12.34 -9.95 -12.51
N VAL A 227 11.72 -11.13 -12.32
CA VAL A 227 12.28 -12.40 -12.79
C VAL A 227 12.43 -12.40 -14.31
N SER A 228 11.38 -11.98 -15.04
CA SER A 228 11.38 -11.96 -16.51
C SER A 228 12.42 -11.01 -17.10
N LEU A 229 12.64 -9.85 -16.47
CA LEU A 229 13.62 -8.85 -16.89
C LEU A 229 15.03 -9.10 -16.33
N SER A 230 15.23 -10.13 -15.52
CA SER A 230 16.55 -10.46 -14.94
C SER A 230 17.46 -11.09 -15.98
N LYS A 231 18.72 -10.62 -16.04
CA LYS A 231 19.73 -11.12 -16.97
C LYS A 231 20.55 -12.26 -16.38
N THR A 232 20.76 -12.28 -15.06
CA THR A 232 21.59 -13.28 -14.40
C THR A 232 20.74 -14.33 -13.68
N GLN A 233 21.27 -15.55 -13.56
CA GLN A 233 20.59 -16.63 -12.83
C GLN A 233 20.44 -16.30 -11.32
N VAL A 234 21.40 -15.56 -10.78
CA VAL A 234 21.36 -15.13 -9.38
C VAL A 234 20.20 -14.16 -9.13
N GLU A 235 20.01 -13.15 -10.02
CA GLU A 235 18.85 -12.25 -9.94
C GLU A 235 17.52 -13.03 -10.08
N LYS A 236 17.42 -13.95 -11.05
CA LYS A 236 16.22 -14.78 -11.24
C LYS A 236 15.90 -15.59 -9.98
N PHE A 237 16.89 -16.25 -9.42
CA PHE A 237 16.73 -17.01 -8.18
C PHE A 237 16.25 -16.11 -7.02
N PHE A 238 16.89 -14.96 -6.84
CA PHE A 238 16.54 -14.00 -5.78
C PHE A 238 15.07 -13.54 -5.89
N TYR A 239 14.63 -13.09 -7.07
CA TYR A 239 13.23 -12.65 -7.24
C TYR A 239 12.24 -13.81 -7.19
N SER A 240 12.63 -15.03 -7.59
CA SER A 240 11.80 -16.22 -7.40
C SER A 240 11.58 -16.54 -5.92
N MET A 241 12.61 -16.37 -5.09
CA MET A 241 12.47 -16.50 -3.63
C MET A 241 11.53 -15.44 -3.06
N ILE A 242 11.55 -14.20 -3.58
CA ILE A 242 10.59 -13.17 -3.18
C ILE A 242 9.15 -13.56 -3.57
N ILE A 243 8.93 -14.16 -4.74
CA ILE A 243 7.61 -14.67 -5.13
C ILE A 243 7.10 -15.70 -4.13
N VAL A 244 7.94 -16.66 -3.75
CA VAL A 244 7.58 -17.67 -2.73
C VAL A 244 7.22 -16.98 -1.41
N LEU A 245 8.04 -16.01 -0.98
CA LEU A 245 7.78 -15.24 0.25
C LEU A 245 6.45 -14.47 0.19
N LEU A 246 6.11 -13.87 -0.95
CA LEU A 246 4.86 -13.15 -1.18
C LEU A 246 3.65 -14.09 -1.10
N ILE A 247 3.74 -15.28 -1.71
CA ILE A 247 2.68 -16.30 -1.65
C ILE A 247 2.48 -16.75 -0.20
N LEU A 248 3.55 -17.07 0.51
CA LEU A 248 3.49 -17.46 1.92
C LEU A 248 2.92 -16.33 2.79
N GLY A 249 3.33 -15.07 2.55
CA GLY A 249 2.80 -13.90 3.23
C GLY A 249 1.30 -13.70 2.98
N ALA A 250 0.86 -13.86 1.72
CA ALA A 250 -0.54 -13.79 1.38
C ALA A 250 -1.38 -14.85 2.12
N TYR A 251 -0.90 -16.09 2.20
CA TYR A 251 -1.55 -17.15 2.99
C TYR A 251 -1.50 -16.86 4.49
N ALA A 252 -0.38 -16.35 5.01
CA ALA A 252 -0.25 -15.97 6.42
C ALA A 252 -1.24 -14.89 6.84
N SER A 253 -1.73 -14.07 5.91
CA SER A 253 -2.78 -13.08 6.19
C SER A 253 -4.11 -13.69 6.67
N GLY A 254 -4.34 -14.98 6.41
CA GLY A 254 -5.57 -15.71 6.78
C GLY A 254 -6.83 -15.23 6.03
N VAL A 255 -6.68 -14.54 4.91
CA VAL A 255 -7.79 -14.05 4.08
C VAL A 255 -8.27 -15.15 3.14
N ARG A 256 -9.55 -15.53 3.19
CA ARG A 256 -10.13 -16.62 2.37
C ARG A 256 -9.98 -16.41 0.86
N ALA A 257 -10.08 -15.15 0.43
CA ALA A 257 -9.99 -14.82 -0.98
C ALA A 257 -8.58 -15.00 -1.57
N THR A 258 -7.55 -15.24 -0.75
CA THR A 258 -6.16 -15.42 -1.19
C THR A 258 -6.05 -16.49 -2.29
N THR A 259 -6.69 -17.65 -2.09
CA THR A 259 -6.65 -18.74 -3.07
C THR A 259 -7.27 -18.33 -4.41
N ILE A 260 -8.38 -17.59 -4.36
CA ILE A 260 -9.05 -17.10 -5.58
C ILE A 260 -8.15 -16.08 -6.30
N TYR A 261 -7.56 -15.16 -5.58
CA TYR A 261 -6.66 -14.16 -6.15
C TYR A 261 -5.41 -14.79 -6.77
N LEU A 262 -4.82 -15.78 -6.10
CA LEU A 262 -3.66 -16.51 -6.63
C LEU A 262 -4.03 -17.34 -7.86
N LEU A 263 -5.22 -17.94 -7.90
CA LEU A 263 -5.71 -18.64 -9.08
C LEU A 263 -5.83 -17.70 -10.28
N PHE A 264 -6.48 -16.54 -10.09
CA PHE A 264 -6.57 -15.53 -11.15
C PHE A 264 -5.19 -15.03 -11.59
N PHE A 265 -4.26 -14.87 -10.66
CA PHE A 265 -2.90 -14.47 -10.99
C PHE A 265 -2.19 -15.51 -11.85
N VAL A 266 -2.30 -16.81 -11.52
CA VAL A 266 -1.72 -17.91 -12.31
C VAL A 266 -2.37 -18.03 -13.70
N LEU A 267 -3.69 -17.78 -13.81
CA LEU A 267 -4.38 -17.82 -15.09
C LEU A 267 -4.03 -16.65 -16.02
N TYR A 268 -3.57 -15.55 -15.44
CA TYR A 268 -3.16 -14.35 -16.18
C TYR A 268 -1.71 -14.42 -16.69
N LEU A 269 -0.83 -15.19 -16.02
CA LEU A 269 0.57 -15.40 -16.42
C LEU A 269 0.68 -16.36 -17.59
#